data_651c2590b0685fde28c41804f82e924f
#
_entry.id   651c2590b0685fde28c41804f82e924f
#
_cell.length_a   1.000
_cell.length_b   1.000
_cell.length_c   1.000
_cell.angle_alpha   90.00
_cell.angle_beta   90.00
_cell.angle_gamma   90.00
#
_symmetry.space_group_name_H-M   'P 1'
#
loop_
_entity.id
_entity.type
_entity.pdbx_description
1 polymer ?
#
loop_
_entity_poly.entity_id
_entity_poly.type
_entity_poly.pdbx_seq_one_letter_code
_entity_poly.pdbx_strand_id
1 'polypeptide(L)'
;MAPLLIIIFTLWLGWLPGGGWNGGAWQYLIMPVIALSTSYMASIARITRSSMLEVLNTNYIRTAKSKGLPTKTIFFRHVFKPSLLPVISYLGPAFVGLITGSVLIDIYFSTGGMGYYFVNAAFNRDYSVMMGITIVVGGLTILFSLIVDLLYAWVDPKIRY
;
A
#
# COMPACT_ATOMS: atom_id res chain seq x y z
N MET A 1 5.62 5.54 -13.84
CA MET A 1 6.04 4.12 -13.96
C MET A 1 5.23 3.35 -14.99
N ALA A 2 3.87 3.35 -14.96
CA ALA A 2 3.05 2.57 -15.89
C ALA A 2 3.38 2.76 -17.38
N PRO A 3 3.49 4.00 -17.94
CA PRO A 3 3.82 4.18 -19.35
C PRO A 3 5.19 3.62 -19.75
N LEU A 4 6.18 3.71 -18.85
CA LEU A 4 7.52 3.16 -19.10
C LEU A 4 7.52 1.63 -19.19
N LEU A 5 6.74 0.97 -18.35
CA LEU A 5 6.58 -0.49 -18.39
C LEU A 5 5.94 -0.93 -19.70
N ILE A 6 4.91 -0.22 -20.16
CA ILE A 6 4.26 -0.52 -21.45
C ILE A 6 5.27 -0.35 -22.60
N ILE A 7 6.02 0.74 -22.64
CA ILE A 7 7.00 0.99 -23.69
C ILE A 7 8.07 -0.11 -23.72
N ILE A 8 8.63 -0.46 -22.57
CA ILE A 8 9.72 -1.43 -22.49
C ILE A 8 9.22 -2.84 -22.77
N PHE A 9 8.20 -3.30 -22.06
CA PHE A 9 7.79 -4.70 -22.10
C PHE A 9 6.85 -5.05 -23.25
N THR A 10 6.08 -4.08 -23.76
CA THR A 10 5.17 -4.31 -24.88
C THR A 10 5.76 -3.90 -26.21
N LEU A 11 6.31 -2.66 -26.31
CA LEU A 11 6.77 -2.14 -27.60
C LEU A 11 8.19 -2.59 -27.93
N TRP A 12 9.13 -2.63 -26.97
CA TRP A 12 10.52 -3.03 -27.23
C TRP A 12 10.73 -4.54 -27.13
N LEU A 13 10.28 -5.18 -26.04
CA LEU A 13 10.52 -6.61 -25.85
C LEU A 13 9.43 -7.49 -26.46
N GLY A 14 8.19 -7.00 -26.61
CA GLY A 14 7.07 -7.80 -27.13
C GLY A 14 6.67 -8.97 -26.20
N TRP A 15 7.08 -8.95 -24.93
CA TRP A 15 6.88 -10.08 -24.01
C TRP A 15 5.51 -10.09 -23.36
N LEU A 16 4.94 -8.91 -23.09
CA LEU A 16 3.72 -8.76 -22.34
C LEU A 16 2.74 -7.85 -23.12
N PRO A 17 1.43 -8.16 -23.06
CA PRO A 17 0.41 -7.33 -23.67
C PRO A 17 0.30 -5.98 -22.95
N GLY A 18 0.13 -4.88 -23.70
CA GLY A 18 0.14 -3.51 -23.18
C GLY A 18 -1.06 -3.11 -22.33
N GLY A 19 -2.12 -3.92 -22.28
CA GLY A 19 -3.32 -3.64 -21.50
C GLY A 19 -4.47 -4.56 -21.88
N GLY A 20 -5.58 -4.46 -21.14
CA GLY A 20 -6.76 -5.29 -21.25
C GLY A 20 -6.90 -6.25 -20.08
N TRP A 21 -8.11 -6.84 -19.95
CA TRP A 21 -8.39 -7.81 -18.87
C TRP A 21 -8.33 -9.26 -19.36
N ASN A 22 -8.74 -9.48 -20.61
CA ASN A 22 -8.80 -10.78 -21.30
C ASN A 22 -9.12 -11.99 -20.39
N GLY A 23 -10.21 -11.88 -19.62
CA GLY A 23 -10.64 -12.96 -18.73
C GLY A 23 -9.72 -13.21 -17.52
N GLY A 24 -8.84 -12.28 -17.16
CA GLY A 24 -7.91 -12.44 -16.03
C GLY A 24 -6.65 -13.25 -16.37
N ALA A 25 -6.29 -13.35 -17.65
CA ALA A 25 -5.07 -14.04 -18.06
C ALA A 25 -3.85 -13.41 -17.36
N TRP A 26 -3.02 -14.25 -16.73
CA TRP A 26 -1.90 -13.82 -15.90
C TRP A 26 -0.91 -12.87 -16.59
N GLN A 27 -0.76 -12.98 -17.90
CA GLN A 27 0.09 -12.11 -18.71
C GLN A 27 -0.34 -10.64 -18.68
N TYR A 28 -1.64 -10.37 -18.56
CA TYR A 28 -2.21 -9.01 -18.49
C TYR A 28 -2.11 -8.42 -17.08
N LEU A 29 -1.94 -9.26 -16.05
CA LEU A 29 -1.86 -8.85 -14.65
C LEU A 29 -0.45 -8.45 -14.21
N ILE A 30 0.59 -8.97 -14.86
CA ILE A 30 2.00 -8.77 -14.43
C ILE A 30 2.36 -7.28 -14.36
N MET A 31 2.13 -6.54 -15.42
CA MET A 31 2.53 -5.12 -15.49
C MET A 31 1.75 -4.23 -14.52
N PRO A 32 0.38 -4.31 -14.44
CA PRO A 32 -0.37 -3.58 -13.42
C PRO A 32 0.08 -3.89 -11.99
N VAL A 33 0.31 -5.18 -11.68
CA VAL A 33 0.75 -5.61 -10.36
C VAL A 33 2.13 -5.06 -10.02
N ILE A 34 3.10 -5.12 -10.94
CA ILE A 34 4.45 -4.55 -10.73
C ILE A 34 4.35 -3.03 -10.53
N ALA A 35 3.55 -2.34 -11.35
CA ALA A 35 3.40 -0.89 -11.27
C ALA A 35 2.80 -0.44 -9.93
N LEU A 36 1.75 -1.15 -9.44
CA LEU A 36 1.12 -0.90 -8.15
C LEU A 36 2.06 -1.25 -7.00
N SER A 37 2.60 -2.45 -6.99
CA SER A 37 3.42 -2.95 -5.89
C SER A 37 4.67 -2.10 -5.67
N THR A 38 5.33 -1.65 -6.72
CA THR A 38 6.54 -0.81 -6.62
C THR A 38 6.26 0.49 -5.84
N SER A 39 5.13 1.14 -6.08
CA SER A 39 4.75 2.37 -5.37
C SER A 39 4.52 2.13 -3.88
N TYR A 40 3.77 1.08 -3.54
CA TYR A 40 3.49 0.74 -2.15
C TYR A 40 4.74 0.23 -1.42
N MET A 41 5.56 -0.61 -2.06
CA MET A 41 6.83 -1.06 -1.51
C MET A 41 7.77 0.10 -1.20
N ALA A 42 7.90 1.07 -2.09
CA ALA A 42 8.71 2.26 -1.87
C ALA A 42 8.21 3.08 -0.67
N SER A 43 6.90 3.23 -0.50
CA SER A 43 6.29 3.95 0.62
C SER A 43 6.52 3.21 1.94
N ILE A 44 6.26 1.90 1.98
CA ILE A 44 6.48 1.06 3.17
C ILE A 44 7.96 1.08 3.57
N ALA A 45 8.88 0.92 2.62
CA ALA A 45 10.32 0.96 2.88
C ALA A 45 10.75 2.30 3.48
N ARG A 46 10.22 3.42 2.97
CA ARG A 46 10.51 4.77 3.48
C ARG A 46 9.99 4.96 4.89
N ILE A 47 8.73 4.59 5.15
CA ILE A 47 8.12 4.68 6.48
C ILE A 47 8.88 3.81 7.48
N THR A 48 9.19 2.58 7.11
CA THR A 48 9.94 1.66 7.96
C THR A 48 11.32 2.23 8.31
N ARG A 49 12.04 2.76 7.31
CA ARG A 49 13.35 3.36 7.55
C ARG A 49 13.28 4.57 8.47
N SER A 50 12.35 5.50 8.24
CA SER A 50 12.23 6.70 9.08
C SER A 50 11.85 6.34 10.51
N SER A 51 10.90 5.44 10.71
CA SER A 51 10.47 4.97 12.02
C SER A 51 11.59 4.24 12.77
N MET A 52 12.37 3.39 12.09
CA MET A 52 13.52 2.73 12.71
C MET A 52 14.60 3.73 13.14
N LEU A 53 14.90 4.74 12.33
CA LEU A 53 15.86 5.78 12.67
C LEU A 53 15.41 6.61 13.88
N GLU A 54 14.12 6.93 13.95
CA GLU A 54 13.54 7.64 15.08
C GLU A 54 13.67 6.83 16.37
N VAL A 55 13.28 5.57 16.36
CA VAL A 55 13.38 4.66 17.50
C VAL A 55 14.84 4.48 17.96
N LEU A 56 15.78 4.33 17.01
CA LEU A 56 17.21 4.16 17.32
C LEU A 56 17.81 5.35 18.06
N ASN A 57 17.26 6.54 17.91
CA ASN A 57 17.72 7.76 18.55
C ASN A 57 17.08 8.02 19.93
N THR A 58 16.19 7.15 20.38
CA THR A 58 15.51 7.29 21.68
C THR A 58 16.43 7.00 22.86
N ASN A 59 16.13 7.59 24.03
CA ASN A 59 16.92 7.44 25.24
C ASN A 59 16.95 6.00 25.78
N TYR A 60 15.87 5.24 25.62
CA TYR A 60 15.84 3.85 26.09
C TYR A 60 16.79 2.94 25.29
N ILE A 61 17.02 3.23 24.01
CA ILE A 61 18.02 2.52 23.20
C ILE A 61 19.43 2.88 23.65
N ARG A 62 19.69 4.15 24.00
CA ARG A 62 20.98 4.57 24.59
C ARG A 62 21.25 3.83 25.90
N THR A 63 20.25 3.73 26.75
CA THR A 63 20.34 2.97 28.01
C THR A 63 20.61 1.48 27.78
N ALA A 64 19.94 0.87 26.77
CA ALA A 64 20.17 -0.53 26.42
C ALA A 64 21.60 -0.78 25.94
N LYS A 65 22.17 0.15 25.14
CA LYS A 65 23.57 0.10 24.70
C LYS A 65 24.54 0.25 25.88
N SER A 66 24.28 1.17 26.82
CA SER A 66 25.13 1.37 28.03
C SER A 66 25.12 0.15 28.94
N LYS A 67 24.08 -0.67 28.94
CA LYS A 67 23.99 -1.95 29.65
C LYS A 67 24.74 -3.09 28.94
N GLY A 68 25.39 -2.84 27.80
CA GLY A 68 26.19 -3.84 27.09
C GLY A 68 25.35 -4.87 26.32
N LEU A 69 24.06 -4.59 26.04
CA LEU A 69 23.24 -5.53 25.29
C LEU A 69 23.75 -5.66 23.84
N PRO A 70 23.80 -6.89 23.28
CA PRO A 70 24.25 -7.11 21.92
C PRO A 70 23.32 -6.42 20.92
N THR A 71 23.88 -5.86 19.85
CA THR A 71 23.18 -5.09 18.83
C THR A 71 21.97 -5.83 18.23
N LYS A 72 22.12 -7.15 18.03
CA LYS A 72 21.02 -8.00 17.53
C LYS A 72 19.81 -7.99 18.48
N THR A 73 20.03 -8.11 19.77
CA THR A 73 18.97 -8.08 20.80
C THR A 73 18.30 -6.71 20.84
N ILE A 74 19.09 -5.63 20.78
CA ILE A 74 18.55 -4.26 20.72
C ILE A 74 17.66 -4.11 19.49
N PHE A 75 18.12 -4.56 18.33
CA PHE A 75 17.39 -4.42 17.08
C PHE A 75 16.05 -5.18 17.11
N PHE A 76 16.06 -6.48 17.34
CA PHE A 76 14.85 -7.30 17.25
C PHE A 76 13.87 -7.08 18.42
N ARG A 77 14.37 -6.84 19.62
CA ARG A 77 13.51 -6.75 20.82
C ARG A 77 13.08 -5.32 21.15
N HIS A 78 13.90 -4.32 20.83
CA HIS A 78 13.68 -2.94 21.28
C HIS A 78 13.40 -1.97 20.12
N VAL A 79 13.90 -2.22 18.90
CA VAL A 79 13.72 -1.32 17.76
C VAL A 79 12.59 -1.79 16.85
N PHE A 80 12.62 -3.05 16.44
CA PHE A 80 11.73 -3.58 15.41
C PHE A 80 10.25 -3.45 15.78
N LYS A 81 9.87 -3.86 16.99
CA LYS A 81 8.47 -3.83 17.42
C LYS A 81 7.87 -2.42 17.45
N PRO A 82 8.48 -1.40 18.08
CA PRO A 82 7.94 -0.04 18.06
C PRO A 82 7.95 0.60 16.66
N SER A 83 8.96 0.28 15.83
CA SER A 83 9.07 0.84 14.48
C SER A 83 8.04 0.29 13.50
N LEU A 84 7.37 -0.82 13.81
CA LEU A 84 6.27 -1.35 12.99
C LEU A 84 4.96 -0.57 13.15
N LEU A 85 4.75 0.16 14.24
CA LEU A 85 3.50 0.87 14.49
C LEU A 85 3.13 1.82 13.33
N PRO A 86 3.99 2.73 12.84
CA PRO A 86 3.65 3.58 11.70
C PRO A 86 3.44 2.80 10.40
N VAL A 87 4.09 1.65 10.24
CA VAL A 87 3.87 0.77 9.07
C VAL A 87 2.47 0.17 9.11
N ILE A 88 2.04 -0.31 10.27
CA ILE A 88 0.69 -0.86 10.48
C ILE A 88 -0.37 0.19 10.18
N SER A 89 -0.19 1.45 10.65
CA SER A 89 -1.09 2.57 10.30
C SER A 89 -1.23 2.77 8.80
N TYR A 90 -0.12 2.65 8.08
CA TYR A 90 -0.12 2.84 6.63
C TYR A 90 -0.81 1.69 5.89
N LEU A 91 -0.83 0.48 6.45
CA LEU A 91 -1.42 -0.69 5.79
C LEU A 91 -2.92 -0.52 5.53
N GLY A 92 -3.69 0.11 6.43
CA GLY A 92 -5.13 0.33 6.24
C GLY A 92 -5.43 1.06 4.93
N PRO A 93 -5.01 2.32 4.77
CA PRO A 93 -5.17 3.06 3.51
C PRO A 93 -4.52 2.38 2.30
N ALA A 94 -3.38 1.69 2.50
CA ALA A 94 -2.71 0.99 1.42
C ALA A 94 -3.54 -0.18 0.88
N PHE A 95 -4.17 -0.97 1.75
CA PHE A 95 -5.06 -2.05 1.33
C PHE A 95 -6.29 -1.52 0.58
N VAL A 96 -6.90 -0.45 1.06
CA VAL A 96 -8.01 0.19 0.34
C VAL A 96 -7.55 0.62 -1.05
N GLY A 97 -6.42 1.32 -1.14
CA GLY A 97 -5.87 1.75 -2.44
C GLY A 97 -5.51 0.59 -3.37
N LEU A 98 -5.07 -0.56 -2.84
CA LEU A 98 -4.80 -1.76 -3.63
C LEU A 98 -6.10 -2.41 -4.15
N ILE A 99 -7.13 -2.52 -3.31
CA ILE A 99 -8.41 -3.16 -3.67
C ILE A 99 -9.20 -2.30 -4.65
N THR A 100 -9.25 -0.99 -4.41
CA THR A 100 -9.98 -0.06 -5.29
C THR A 100 -9.24 0.22 -6.60
N GLY A 101 -7.96 -0.13 -6.66
CA GLY A 101 -7.07 0.15 -7.78
C GLY A 101 -6.61 1.60 -7.84
N SER A 102 -5.56 1.83 -8.60
CA SER A 102 -5.17 3.18 -8.96
C SER A 102 -5.90 3.59 -10.23
N VAL A 103 -6.65 4.68 -10.17
CA VAL A 103 -7.33 5.26 -11.34
C VAL A 103 -6.40 5.33 -12.55
N LEU A 104 -5.16 5.78 -12.34
CA LEU A 104 -4.17 5.88 -13.41
C LEU A 104 -3.80 4.50 -13.99
N ILE A 105 -3.65 3.50 -13.15
CA ILE A 105 -3.29 2.15 -13.60
C ILE A 105 -4.45 1.51 -14.34
N ASP A 106 -5.68 1.69 -13.85
CA ASP A 106 -6.88 1.19 -14.50
C ASP A 106 -7.07 1.80 -15.91
N ILE A 107 -6.73 3.08 -16.07
CA ILE A 107 -6.78 3.76 -17.37
C ILE A 107 -5.66 3.27 -18.29
N TYR A 108 -4.40 3.27 -17.81
CA TYR A 108 -3.24 2.92 -18.65
C TYR A 108 -3.27 1.46 -19.10
N PHE A 109 -3.68 0.55 -18.24
CA PHE A 109 -3.72 -0.88 -18.56
C PHE A 109 -5.11 -1.36 -18.96
N SER A 110 -6.12 -0.49 -19.00
CA SER A 110 -7.52 -0.83 -19.37
C SER A 110 -8.04 -2.05 -18.60
N THR A 111 -7.76 -2.10 -17.29
CA THR A 111 -8.12 -3.24 -16.43
C THR A 111 -9.60 -3.31 -16.12
N GLY A 112 -10.36 -2.23 -16.35
CA GLY A 112 -11.78 -2.15 -16.02
C GLY A 112 -12.05 -2.14 -14.51
N GLY A 113 -11.09 -1.64 -13.70
CA GLY A 113 -11.22 -1.51 -12.25
C GLY A 113 -12.16 -0.37 -11.83
N MET A 114 -12.41 -0.26 -10.52
CA MET A 114 -13.31 0.77 -9.97
C MET A 114 -12.88 2.19 -10.32
N GLY A 115 -11.57 2.45 -10.42
CA GLY A 115 -11.03 3.74 -10.82
C GLY A 115 -11.43 4.13 -12.25
N TYR A 116 -11.43 3.18 -13.17
CA TYR A 116 -11.87 3.40 -14.55
C TYR A 116 -13.37 3.77 -14.60
N TYR A 117 -14.22 3.01 -13.91
CA TYR A 117 -15.66 3.30 -13.86
C TYR A 117 -15.98 4.63 -13.19
N PHE A 118 -15.23 5.01 -12.13
CA PHE A 118 -15.40 6.30 -11.47
C PHE A 118 -15.14 7.47 -12.43
N VAL A 119 -14.03 7.41 -13.17
CA VAL A 119 -13.67 8.45 -14.14
C VAL A 119 -14.67 8.51 -15.30
N ASN A 120 -15.06 7.36 -15.84
CA ASN A 120 -16.08 7.30 -16.90
C ASN A 120 -17.42 7.87 -16.43
N ALA A 121 -17.87 7.53 -15.23
CA ALA A 121 -19.09 8.07 -14.64
C ALA A 121 -19.01 9.60 -14.48
N ALA A 122 -17.83 10.13 -14.09
CA ALA A 122 -17.61 11.57 -13.98
C ALA A 122 -17.75 12.28 -15.34
N PHE A 123 -17.16 11.73 -16.39
CA PHE A 123 -17.28 12.29 -17.75
C PHE A 123 -18.72 12.21 -18.30
N ASN A 124 -19.42 11.12 -18.01
CA ASN A 124 -20.79 10.90 -18.46
C ASN A 124 -21.84 11.56 -17.54
N ARG A 125 -21.43 12.23 -16.47
CA ARG A 125 -22.30 12.83 -15.44
C ARG A 125 -23.24 11.82 -14.78
N ASP A 126 -22.81 10.57 -14.67
CA ASP A 126 -23.54 9.51 -13.97
C ASP A 126 -23.27 9.57 -12.47
N TYR A 127 -24.04 10.39 -11.78
CA TYR A 127 -23.91 10.59 -10.34
C TYR A 127 -24.24 9.32 -9.55
N SER A 128 -25.09 8.45 -10.07
CA SER A 128 -25.47 7.21 -9.37
C SER A 128 -24.28 6.27 -9.23
N VAL A 129 -23.53 6.05 -10.30
CA VAL A 129 -22.32 5.22 -10.27
C VAL A 129 -21.22 5.87 -9.43
N MET A 130 -21.02 7.20 -9.56
CA MET A 130 -20.03 7.92 -8.74
C MET A 130 -20.33 7.78 -7.24
N MET A 131 -21.57 8.00 -6.83
CA MET A 131 -21.98 7.84 -5.43
C MET A 131 -21.82 6.40 -4.94
N GLY A 132 -22.22 5.42 -5.77
CA GLY A 132 -22.05 4.00 -5.44
C GLY A 132 -20.59 3.63 -5.16
N ILE A 133 -19.68 4.02 -6.04
CA ILE A 133 -18.24 3.77 -5.87
C ILE A 133 -17.72 4.49 -4.63
N THR A 134 -18.11 5.75 -4.39
CA THR A 134 -17.69 6.52 -3.22
C THR A 134 -18.12 5.84 -1.91
N ILE A 135 -19.35 5.34 -1.85
CA ILE A 135 -19.87 4.62 -0.68
C ILE A 135 -19.09 3.32 -0.45
N VAL A 136 -18.79 2.56 -1.50
CA VAL A 136 -18.02 1.32 -1.40
C VAL A 136 -16.59 1.61 -0.91
N VAL A 137 -15.92 2.59 -1.51
CA VAL A 137 -14.55 2.97 -1.12
C VAL A 137 -14.52 3.52 0.32
N GLY A 138 -15.50 4.36 0.68
CA GLY A 138 -15.65 4.88 2.03
C GLY A 138 -15.88 3.76 3.06
N GLY A 139 -16.77 2.82 2.75
CA GLY A 139 -17.04 1.65 3.60
C GLY A 139 -15.80 0.77 3.79
N LEU A 140 -15.07 0.49 2.72
CA LEU A 140 -13.79 -0.23 2.79
C LEU A 140 -12.76 0.52 3.63
N THR A 141 -12.68 1.84 3.49
CA THR A 141 -11.76 2.66 4.29
C THR A 141 -12.05 2.55 5.78
N ILE A 142 -13.31 2.64 6.18
CA ILE A 142 -13.72 2.48 7.58
C ILE A 142 -13.40 1.07 8.07
N LEU A 143 -13.72 0.05 7.28
CA LEU A 143 -13.48 -1.35 7.64
C LEU A 143 -11.97 -1.63 7.85
N PHE A 144 -11.11 -1.21 6.92
CA PHE A 144 -9.68 -1.43 7.05
C PHE A 144 -9.06 -0.58 8.15
N SER A 145 -9.56 0.64 8.40
CA SER A 145 -9.14 1.44 9.56
C SER A 145 -9.46 0.72 10.87
N LEU A 146 -10.67 0.17 11.01
CA LEU A 146 -11.04 -0.63 12.18
C LEU A 146 -10.13 -1.85 12.38
N ILE A 147 -9.79 -2.56 11.29
CA ILE A 147 -8.86 -3.71 11.35
C ILE A 147 -7.48 -3.24 11.84
N VAL A 148 -7.00 -2.10 11.34
CA VAL A 148 -5.72 -1.53 11.76
C VAL A 148 -5.74 -1.14 13.24
N ASP A 149 -6.82 -0.53 13.73
CA ASP A 149 -6.98 -0.16 15.14
C ASP A 149 -6.97 -1.41 16.04
N LEU A 150 -7.62 -2.50 15.62
CA LEU A 150 -7.56 -3.78 16.32
C LEU A 150 -6.14 -4.37 16.33
N LEU A 151 -5.41 -4.27 15.22
CA LEU A 151 -4.01 -4.70 15.15
C LEU A 151 -3.12 -3.87 16.08
N TYR A 152 -3.38 -2.54 16.19
CA TYR A 152 -2.69 -1.69 17.15
C TYR A 152 -2.89 -2.17 18.59
N ALA A 153 -4.14 -2.41 18.99
CA ALA A 153 -4.45 -2.89 20.33
C ALA A 153 -3.76 -4.23 20.65
N TRP A 154 -3.53 -5.05 19.65
CA TRP A 154 -2.83 -6.33 19.80
C TRP A 154 -1.31 -6.19 19.87
N VAL A 155 -0.72 -5.27 19.09
CA VAL A 155 0.74 -5.04 19.03
C VAL A 155 1.23 -4.25 20.23
N ASP A 156 0.48 -3.25 20.69
CA ASP A 156 0.82 -2.42 21.86
C ASP A 156 -0.33 -2.40 22.89
N PRO A 157 -0.33 -3.34 23.86
CA PRO A 157 -1.34 -3.42 24.89
C PRO A 157 -1.30 -2.25 25.91
N LYS A 158 -0.33 -1.32 25.79
CA LYS A 158 -0.28 -0.11 26.61
C LYS A 158 -1.20 1.00 26.14
N ILE A 159 -1.68 0.93 24.91
CA ILE A 159 -2.73 1.83 24.40
C ILE A 159 -4.08 1.26 24.88
N ARG A 160 -4.36 1.44 26.18
CA ARG A 160 -5.72 1.27 26.72
C ARG A 160 -6.32 2.67 26.81
N TYR A 161 -7.37 2.87 26.03
CA TYR A 161 -8.26 4.02 26.23
C TYR A 161 -8.97 3.91 27.58
#